data_26d4d379c4f562bd1b4798a58ae84504
#
_entry.id   26d4d379c4f562bd1b4798a58ae84504
#
_cell.length_a   1.000
_cell.length_b   1.000
_cell.length_c   1.000
_cell.angle_alpha   90.00
_cell.angle_beta   90.00
_cell.angle_gamma   90.00
#
_symmetry.space_group_name_H-M   'P 1'
#
loop_
_entity.id
_entity.type
_entity.pdbx_description
1 polymer ?
#
loop_
_entity_poly.entity_id
_entity_poly.type
_entity_poly.pdbx_seq_one_letter_code
_entity_poly.pdbx_strand_id
1 'polypeptide(L)'
;PAFFEKAGFFFFMPIWYNKSKSNGGESMELTHLDETGAARMVDVGEKAVTRRTACAQSVITMKPETLRMICEDRAPKGDVFACARIAGIMAAKKTSELIPMCHPIPIESVKIDIEAVSDTQVRIISTLRCSHKTGIEMEALTAASIAALTIYDMCKAVDRDMRIDRTLLLHKDGGRSGEYSRTNE
;
A
#
# COMPACT_ATOMS: atom_id res chain seq x y z
N PRO A 1 15.94 -50.66 -11.24
CA PRO A 1 14.64 -50.75 -10.66
C PRO A 1 14.17 -49.38 -10.23
N ALA A 2 13.23 -48.97 -10.95
CA ALA A 2 12.05 -48.18 -10.66
C ALA A 2 12.14 -47.11 -9.57
N PHE A 3 12.28 -45.86 -9.99
CA PHE A 3 11.77 -44.70 -9.28
C PHE A 3 11.26 -43.72 -10.34
N PHE A 4 10.03 -43.82 -10.71
CA PHE A 4 9.23 -42.77 -11.35
C PHE A 4 7.76 -43.18 -11.13
N GLU A 5 7.08 -42.44 -10.27
CA GLU A 5 5.65 -42.08 -10.41
C GLU A 5 5.14 -41.45 -9.11
N LYS A 6 4.94 -40.14 -9.22
CA LYS A 6 3.68 -39.48 -8.80
C LYS A 6 3.82 -37.97 -8.99
N ALA A 7 3.61 -37.53 -10.23
CA ALA A 7 3.23 -36.16 -10.50
C ALA A 7 1.79 -35.98 -10.04
N GLY A 8 1.61 -35.32 -8.92
CA GLY A 8 0.29 -34.91 -8.42
C GLY A 8 -0.25 -33.79 -9.31
N PHE A 9 -1.27 -34.08 -10.10
CA PHE A 9 -2.08 -33.09 -10.79
C PHE A 9 -2.78 -32.22 -9.74
N PHE A 10 -2.36 -30.99 -9.57
CA PHE A 10 -3.15 -29.95 -8.90
C PHE A 10 -4.32 -29.63 -9.81
N PHE A 11 -5.48 -30.17 -9.50
CA PHE A 11 -6.74 -29.70 -10.07
C PHE A 11 -6.98 -28.27 -9.58
N PHE A 12 -6.85 -27.30 -10.50
CA PHE A 12 -7.38 -25.97 -10.29
C PHE A 12 -8.91 -26.11 -10.21
N MET A 13 -9.46 -26.13 -9.02
CA MET A 13 -10.90 -25.98 -8.82
C MET A 13 -11.27 -24.54 -9.20
N PRO A 14 -12.12 -24.30 -10.21
CA PRO A 14 -12.63 -22.95 -10.45
C PRO A 14 -13.49 -22.58 -9.24
N ILE A 15 -13.14 -21.49 -8.55
CA ILE A 15 -13.97 -20.90 -7.51
C ILE A 15 -15.21 -20.34 -8.21
N TRP A 16 -16.26 -21.17 -8.31
CA TRP A 16 -17.59 -20.70 -8.68
C TRP A 16 -18.11 -19.86 -7.52
N TYR A 17 -18.03 -18.54 -7.66
CA TYR A 17 -18.74 -17.63 -6.79
C TYR A 17 -20.23 -17.81 -7.02
N ASN A 18 -20.87 -18.58 -6.16
CA ASN A 18 -22.31 -18.86 -6.23
C ASN A 18 -23.05 -17.61 -5.79
N LYS A 19 -23.66 -16.92 -6.75
CA LYS A 19 -24.50 -15.74 -6.54
C LYS A 19 -25.82 -16.18 -5.89
N SER A 20 -25.77 -16.56 -4.60
CA SER A 20 -26.99 -16.76 -3.82
C SER A 20 -27.65 -15.40 -3.58
N LYS A 21 -28.82 -15.19 -4.14
CA LYS A 21 -29.69 -14.06 -3.82
C LYS A 21 -30.05 -14.13 -2.34
N SER A 22 -29.41 -13.32 -1.50
CA SER A 22 -29.90 -13.03 -0.16
C SER A 22 -30.85 -11.85 -0.22
N ASN A 23 -32.08 -12.06 0.24
CA ASN A 23 -33.08 -11.03 0.39
C ASN A 23 -32.62 -9.98 1.40
N GLY A 24 -32.66 -8.69 1.05
CA GLY A 24 -32.69 -7.56 1.97
C GLY A 24 -31.33 -7.13 2.54
N GLY A 25 -30.38 -6.74 1.70
CA GLY A 25 -29.18 -5.99 2.05
C GLY A 25 -28.79 -5.10 0.88
N GLU A 26 -28.26 -3.91 1.12
CA GLU A 26 -27.73 -3.02 0.10
C GLU A 26 -26.79 -3.81 -0.80
N SER A 27 -27.10 -3.89 -2.10
CA SER A 27 -26.25 -4.57 -3.08
C SER A 27 -24.93 -3.81 -3.16
N MET A 28 -23.86 -4.41 -2.68
CA MET A 28 -22.50 -3.91 -2.89
C MET A 28 -22.23 -3.98 -4.39
N GLU A 29 -22.39 -2.87 -5.09
CA GLU A 29 -22.15 -2.76 -6.53
C GLU A 29 -20.65 -2.91 -6.77
N LEU A 30 -20.25 -4.02 -7.42
CA LEU A 30 -18.85 -4.28 -7.79
C LEU A 30 -18.51 -3.41 -9.01
N THR A 31 -18.12 -2.17 -8.77
CA THR A 31 -17.89 -1.16 -9.80
C THR A 31 -16.70 -1.44 -10.72
N HIS A 32 -15.85 -2.41 -10.37
CA HIS A 32 -14.67 -2.82 -11.16
C HIS A 32 -14.91 -4.03 -12.06
N LEU A 33 -16.16 -4.49 -12.19
CA LEU A 33 -16.54 -5.54 -13.14
C LEU A 33 -17.51 -4.97 -14.19
N ASP A 34 -17.39 -5.44 -15.42
CA ASP A 34 -18.39 -5.20 -16.44
C ASP A 34 -19.56 -6.21 -16.35
N GLU A 35 -20.53 -6.09 -17.26
CA GLU A 35 -21.72 -6.97 -17.31
C GLU A 35 -21.35 -8.44 -17.55
N THR A 36 -20.18 -8.72 -18.11
CA THR A 36 -19.67 -10.07 -18.37
C THR A 36 -18.86 -10.63 -17.20
N GLY A 37 -18.56 -9.81 -16.17
CA GLY A 37 -17.72 -10.16 -15.03
C GLY A 37 -16.23 -9.96 -15.28
N ALA A 38 -15.84 -9.32 -16.38
CA ALA A 38 -14.45 -8.98 -16.64
C ALA A 38 -14.04 -7.70 -15.87
N ALA A 39 -12.77 -7.67 -15.42
CA ALA A 39 -12.23 -6.52 -14.69
C ALA A 39 -12.13 -5.30 -15.61
N ARG A 40 -12.62 -4.15 -15.12
CA ARG A 40 -12.49 -2.85 -15.80
C ARG A 40 -12.10 -1.75 -14.81
N MET A 41 -11.37 -0.76 -15.30
CA MET A 41 -11.13 0.47 -14.56
C MET A 41 -12.43 1.29 -14.49
N VAL A 42 -12.77 1.81 -13.32
CA VAL A 42 -14.00 2.62 -13.13
C VAL A 42 -13.94 3.89 -13.96
N ASP A 43 -15.00 4.17 -14.73
CA ASP A 43 -15.12 5.46 -15.42
C ASP A 43 -15.38 6.59 -14.41
N VAL A 44 -14.53 7.59 -14.44
CA VAL A 44 -14.63 8.79 -13.60
C VAL A 44 -14.89 10.06 -14.44
N GLY A 45 -15.17 9.91 -15.74
CA GLY A 45 -15.30 11.02 -16.69
C GLY A 45 -16.28 12.11 -16.25
N GLU A 46 -17.44 11.72 -15.73
CA GLU A 46 -18.50 12.64 -15.32
C GLU A 46 -18.38 13.16 -13.88
N LYS A 47 -17.41 12.63 -13.08
CA LYS A 47 -17.23 13.09 -11.71
C LYS A 47 -16.60 14.47 -11.67
N ALA A 48 -17.05 15.31 -10.73
CA ALA A 48 -16.41 16.60 -10.48
C ALA A 48 -15.00 16.40 -9.91
N VAL A 49 -14.10 17.30 -10.29
CA VAL A 49 -12.78 17.40 -9.67
C VAL A 49 -12.97 17.97 -8.26
N THR A 50 -12.46 17.29 -7.26
CA THR A 50 -12.48 17.74 -5.87
C THR A 50 -11.11 17.56 -5.24
N ARG A 51 -10.82 18.32 -4.19
CA ARG A 51 -9.61 18.11 -3.39
C ARG A 51 -9.66 16.75 -2.71
N ARG A 52 -8.55 16.02 -2.76
CA ARG A 52 -8.36 14.70 -2.18
C ARG A 52 -7.18 14.71 -1.24
N THR A 53 -7.35 14.11 -0.10
CA THR A 53 -6.27 13.87 0.86
C THR A 53 -6.32 12.40 1.26
N ALA A 54 -5.15 11.78 1.41
CA ALA A 54 -5.02 10.47 2.02
C ALA A 54 -3.78 10.42 2.93
N CYS A 55 -3.93 9.69 4.03
CA CYS A 55 -2.86 9.39 4.97
C CYS A 55 -2.78 7.89 5.18
N ALA A 56 -1.61 7.31 5.00
CA ALA A 56 -1.37 5.89 5.24
C ALA A 56 -0.15 5.70 6.15
N GLN A 57 -0.11 4.57 6.82
CA GLN A 57 0.96 4.17 7.72
C GLN A 57 1.56 2.85 7.26
N SER A 58 2.87 2.68 7.49
CA SER A 58 3.54 1.38 7.55
C SER A 58 4.40 1.31 8.81
N VAL A 59 4.53 0.12 9.39
CA VAL A 59 5.40 -0.13 10.55
C VAL A 59 6.37 -1.25 10.19
N ILE A 60 7.65 -1.02 10.46
CA ILE A 60 8.69 -2.04 10.33
C ILE A 60 9.33 -2.30 11.70
N THR A 61 9.41 -3.58 12.08
CA THR A 61 10.07 -4.04 13.30
C THR A 61 11.42 -4.64 12.97
N MET A 62 12.42 -4.34 13.79
CA MET A 62 13.82 -4.75 13.64
C MET A 62 14.48 -4.98 15.00
N LYS A 63 15.70 -5.49 15.00
CA LYS A 63 16.49 -5.62 16.23
C LYS A 63 16.88 -4.24 16.78
N PRO A 64 17.00 -4.08 18.12
CA PRO A 64 17.38 -2.80 18.74
C PRO A 64 18.72 -2.25 18.20
N GLU A 65 19.70 -3.13 18.00
CA GLU A 65 21.01 -2.76 17.45
C GLU A 65 20.92 -2.24 16.02
N THR A 66 19.98 -2.78 15.20
CA THR A 66 19.74 -2.31 13.84
C THR A 66 19.15 -0.91 13.84
N LEU A 67 18.15 -0.66 14.68
CA LEU A 67 17.55 0.67 14.79
C LEU A 67 18.53 1.70 15.33
N ARG A 68 19.32 1.32 16.33
CA ARG A 68 20.37 2.21 16.87
C ARG A 68 21.39 2.56 15.79
N MET A 69 21.84 1.59 14.99
CA MET A 69 22.76 1.82 13.88
C MET A 69 22.20 2.83 12.87
N ILE A 70 20.89 2.75 12.54
CA ILE A 70 20.23 3.70 11.64
C ILE A 70 20.20 5.10 12.26
N CYS A 71 19.75 5.21 13.51
CA CYS A 71 19.62 6.51 14.22
C CYS A 71 20.96 7.21 14.47
N GLU A 72 22.06 6.46 14.50
CA GLU A 72 23.42 6.99 14.66
C GLU A 72 24.15 7.18 13.31
N ASP A 73 23.45 7.14 12.18
CA ASP A 73 23.99 7.30 10.81
C ASP A 73 25.15 6.35 10.48
N ARG A 74 25.16 5.14 11.09
CA ARG A 74 26.21 4.13 10.91
C ARG A 74 25.85 3.02 9.94
N ALA A 75 24.74 3.16 9.21
CA ALA A 75 24.31 2.15 8.23
C ALA A 75 25.31 2.08 7.05
N PRO A 76 25.71 0.86 6.61
CA PRO A 76 26.71 0.70 5.55
C PRO A 76 26.32 1.33 4.22
N LYS A 77 25.03 1.50 3.95
CA LYS A 77 24.49 2.09 2.71
C LYS A 77 24.13 3.59 2.83
N GLY A 78 24.53 4.27 3.93
CA GLY A 78 24.28 5.69 4.16
C GLY A 78 22.94 5.96 4.84
N ASP A 79 22.42 7.19 4.68
CA ASP A 79 21.19 7.66 5.36
C ASP A 79 19.96 6.86 4.90
N VAL A 80 19.54 5.94 5.77
CA VAL A 80 18.43 5.00 5.52
C VAL A 80 17.09 5.74 5.42
N PHE A 81 16.85 6.70 6.33
CA PHE A 81 15.57 7.41 6.36
C PHE A 81 15.42 8.40 5.21
N ALA A 82 16.48 9.08 4.81
CA ALA A 82 16.43 9.95 3.64
C ALA A 82 16.19 9.14 2.36
N CYS A 83 16.88 8.01 2.18
CA CYS A 83 16.68 7.13 1.03
C CYS A 83 15.24 6.57 0.99
N ALA A 84 14.72 6.08 2.12
CA ALA A 84 13.36 5.57 2.22
C ALA A 84 12.31 6.64 1.91
N ARG A 85 12.52 7.88 2.37
CA ARG A 85 11.63 9.01 2.08
C ARG A 85 11.57 9.30 0.58
N ILE A 86 12.73 9.39 -0.08
CA ILE A 86 12.78 9.62 -1.53
C ILE A 86 12.12 8.46 -2.28
N ALA A 87 12.41 7.22 -1.92
CA ALA A 87 11.81 6.04 -2.55
C ALA A 87 10.29 6.03 -2.44
N GLY A 88 9.73 6.35 -1.27
CA GLY A 88 8.29 6.48 -1.07
C GLY A 88 7.66 7.58 -1.93
N ILE A 89 8.31 8.75 -2.03
CA ILE A 89 7.85 9.85 -2.91
C ILE A 89 7.84 9.40 -4.38
N MET A 90 8.87 8.70 -4.82
CA MET A 90 8.95 8.17 -6.18
C MET A 90 7.88 7.12 -6.44
N ALA A 91 7.63 6.22 -5.47
CA ALA A 91 6.63 5.17 -5.57
C ALA A 91 5.21 5.72 -5.69
N ALA A 92 4.87 6.75 -4.91
CA ALA A 92 3.60 7.46 -5.05
C ALA A 92 3.33 7.89 -6.49
N LYS A 93 4.33 8.47 -7.17
CA LYS A 93 4.22 8.95 -8.55
C LYS A 93 4.10 7.82 -9.59
N LYS A 94 4.38 6.58 -9.21
CA LYS A 94 4.36 5.39 -10.08
C LYS A 94 3.25 4.41 -9.73
N THR A 95 2.32 4.76 -8.86
CA THR A 95 1.28 3.84 -8.37
C THR A 95 0.46 3.25 -9.52
N SER A 96 0.05 4.04 -10.50
CA SER A 96 -0.71 3.55 -11.66
C SER A 96 0.08 2.64 -12.60
N GLU A 97 1.42 2.69 -12.56
CA GLU A 97 2.28 1.75 -13.29
C GLU A 97 2.43 0.40 -12.57
N LEU A 98 2.20 0.37 -11.25
CA LEU A 98 2.33 -0.81 -10.40
C LEU A 98 1.00 -1.52 -10.16
N ILE A 99 -0.10 -0.78 -10.09
CA ILE A 99 -1.43 -1.30 -9.75
C ILE A 99 -2.36 -1.08 -10.95
N PRO A 100 -2.72 -2.15 -11.67
CA PRO A 100 -3.35 -2.05 -13.00
C PRO A 100 -4.65 -1.25 -13.07
N MET A 101 -5.43 -1.25 -11.97
CA MET A 101 -6.74 -0.59 -11.93
C MET A 101 -6.70 0.84 -11.35
N CYS A 102 -5.52 1.36 -11.03
CA CYS A 102 -5.35 2.73 -10.56
C CYS A 102 -5.29 3.71 -11.72
N HIS A 103 -5.98 4.84 -11.55
CA HIS A 103 -5.89 5.96 -12.48
C HIS A 103 -4.54 6.69 -12.30
N PRO A 104 -3.94 7.22 -13.37
CA PRO A 104 -2.80 8.13 -13.24
C PRO A 104 -3.27 9.46 -12.63
N ILE A 105 -2.79 9.78 -11.43
CA ILE A 105 -3.20 10.97 -10.68
C ILE A 105 -2.06 11.98 -10.68
N PRO A 106 -2.29 13.25 -11.09
CA PRO A 106 -1.33 14.34 -10.91
C PRO A 106 -1.26 14.69 -9.41
N ILE A 107 -0.19 14.24 -8.74
CA ILE A 107 0.00 14.46 -7.31
C ILE A 107 0.52 15.88 -7.07
N GLU A 108 -0.15 16.64 -6.19
CA GLU A 108 0.25 17.99 -5.83
C GLU A 108 1.24 18.04 -4.65
N SER A 109 1.08 17.10 -3.71
CA SER A 109 1.93 17.05 -2.50
C SER A 109 2.10 15.63 -2.01
N VAL A 110 3.35 15.27 -1.65
CA VAL A 110 3.71 14.05 -0.94
C VAL A 110 4.56 14.43 0.24
N LYS A 111 4.15 14.06 1.45
CA LYS A 111 4.93 14.17 2.67
C LYS A 111 5.11 12.78 3.26
N ILE A 112 6.34 12.42 3.61
CA ILE A 112 6.67 11.16 4.28
C ILE A 112 7.44 11.47 5.56
N ASP A 113 6.82 11.17 6.69
CA ASP A 113 7.41 11.24 8.01
C ASP A 113 7.87 9.84 8.41
N ILE A 114 9.09 9.72 8.92
CA ILE A 114 9.69 8.46 9.37
C ILE A 114 10.26 8.70 10.76
N GLU A 115 9.81 7.90 11.73
CA GLU A 115 10.22 8.05 13.13
C GLU A 115 10.39 6.69 13.82
N ALA A 116 11.36 6.59 14.71
CA ALA A 116 11.48 5.49 15.66
C ALA A 116 10.43 5.69 16.76
N VAL A 117 9.51 4.73 16.92
CA VAL A 117 8.42 4.79 17.92
C VAL A 117 8.69 3.92 19.14
N SER A 118 9.72 3.06 19.07
CA SER A 118 10.26 2.28 20.17
C SER A 118 11.73 1.97 19.87
N ASP A 119 12.36 1.13 20.66
CA ASP A 119 13.73 0.64 20.43
C ASP A 119 13.84 -0.40 19.30
N THR A 120 12.71 -0.88 18.79
CA THR A 120 12.63 -1.91 17.76
C THR A 120 11.73 -1.55 16.57
N GLN A 121 10.99 -0.46 16.63
CA GLN A 121 9.97 -0.14 15.61
C GLN A 121 10.19 1.23 15.01
N VAL A 122 10.07 1.28 13.68
CA VAL A 122 10.00 2.50 12.88
C VAL A 122 8.60 2.61 12.29
N ARG A 123 7.96 3.75 12.49
CA ARG A 123 6.71 4.15 11.88
C ARG A 123 6.96 5.07 10.70
N ILE A 124 6.27 4.81 9.61
CA ILE A 124 6.30 5.60 8.38
C ILE A 124 4.87 6.12 8.15
N ILE A 125 4.72 7.41 8.01
CA ILE A 125 3.45 8.07 7.69
C ILE A 125 3.61 8.75 6.33
N SER A 126 2.74 8.42 5.37
CA SER A 126 2.64 9.09 4.08
C SER A 126 1.37 9.92 4.03
N THR A 127 1.48 11.20 3.72
CA THR A 127 0.34 12.12 3.55
C THR A 127 0.40 12.74 2.15
N LEU A 128 -0.65 12.52 1.36
CA LEU A 128 -0.72 12.94 -0.03
C LEU A 128 -1.93 13.82 -0.29
N ARG A 129 -1.80 14.72 -1.27
CA ARG A 129 -2.89 15.59 -1.72
C ARG A 129 -2.88 15.73 -3.24
N CYS A 130 -4.08 15.81 -3.81
CA CYS A 130 -4.31 16.14 -5.21
C CYS A 130 -5.69 16.78 -5.40
N SER A 131 -5.93 17.34 -6.58
CA SER A 131 -7.24 17.74 -7.07
C SER A 131 -7.61 16.82 -8.22
N HIS A 132 -8.49 15.83 -7.96
CA HIS A 132 -8.84 14.80 -8.95
C HIS A 132 -10.25 14.25 -8.78
N LYS A 133 -10.71 13.48 -9.77
CA LYS A 133 -12.02 12.82 -9.81
C LYS A 133 -12.09 11.53 -8.99
N THR A 134 -10.93 10.95 -8.60
CA THR A 134 -10.82 9.74 -7.77
C THR A 134 -9.94 10.00 -6.56
N GLY A 135 -9.96 9.09 -5.59
CA GLY A 135 -9.17 9.16 -4.36
C GLY A 135 -7.68 8.89 -4.59
N ILE A 136 -6.85 9.27 -3.63
CA ILE A 136 -5.38 9.15 -3.65
C ILE A 136 -4.87 8.15 -2.60
N GLU A 137 -5.75 7.25 -2.16
CA GLU A 137 -5.46 6.28 -1.10
C GLU A 137 -4.37 5.29 -1.49
N MET A 138 -4.40 4.83 -2.76
CA MET A 138 -3.45 3.85 -3.25
C MET A 138 -2.03 4.43 -3.36
N GLU A 139 -1.91 5.67 -3.76
CA GLU A 139 -0.63 6.40 -3.78
C GLU A 139 -0.04 6.53 -2.37
N ALA A 140 -0.89 6.81 -1.36
CA ALA A 140 -0.45 6.89 0.03
C ALA A 140 0.02 5.52 0.56
N LEU A 141 -0.76 4.46 0.33
CA LEU A 141 -0.39 3.09 0.73
C LEU A 141 0.89 2.62 0.04
N THR A 142 1.02 2.86 -1.26
CA THR A 142 2.21 2.50 -2.04
C THR A 142 3.45 3.23 -1.52
N ALA A 143 3.33 4.53 -1.23
CA ALA A 143 4.42 5.34 -0.68
C ALA A 143 4.93 4.79 0.65
N ALA A 144 4.02 4.50 1.60
CA ALA A 144 4.38 3.95 2.91
C ALA A 144 5.01 2.55 2.79
N SER A 145 4.47 1.70 1.92
CA SER A 145 4.97 0.34 1.69
C SER A 145 6.38 0.33 1.11
N ILE A 146 6.64 1.14 0.08
CA ILE A 146 7.95 1.19 -0.58
C ILE A 146 8.99 1.85 0.32
N ALA A 147 8.62 2.83 1.13
CA ALA A 147 9.52 3.38 2.14
C ALA A 147 9.95 2.30 3.15
N ALA A 148 9.02 1.47 3.64
CA ALA A 148 9.34 0.36 4.55
C ALA A 148 10.22 -0.71 3.88
N LEU A 149 9.92 -1.08 2.63
CA LEU A 149 10.74 -2.00 1.84
C LEU A 149 12.16 -1.46 1.60
N THR A 150 12.31 -0.14 1.44
CA THR A 150 13.61 0.50 1.27
C THR A 150 14.43 0.42 2.56
N ILE A 151 13.84 0.64 3.74
CA ILE A 151 14.52 0.43 5.03
C ILE A 151 14.99 -1.03 5.11
N TYR A 152 14.12 -1.99 4.77
CA TYR A 152 14.48 -3.41 4.76
C TYR A 152 15.67 -3.68 3.83
N ASP A 153 15.64 -3.22 2.59
CA ASP A 153 16.73 -3.45 1.64
C ASP A 153 18.07 -2.86 2.12
N MET A 154 18.03 -1.67 2.68
CA MET A 154 19.24 -1.00 3.13
C MET A 154 19.87 -1.68 4.35
N CYS A 155 19.09 -2.35 5.20
CA CYS A 155 19.53 -2.96 6.46
C CYS A 155 19.62 -4.49 6.44
N LYS A 156 19.11 -5.19 5.42
CA LYS A 156 19.05 -6.66 5.34
C LYS A 156 20.40 -7.37 5.44
N ALA A 157 21.53 -6.68 5.19
CA ALA A 157 22.85 -7.24 5.35
C ALA A 157 23.22 -7.49 6.83
N VAL A 158 22.63 -6.69 7.74
CA VAL A 158 22.87 -6.78 9.20
C VAL A 158 21.71 -7.40 9.96
N ASP A 159 20.48 -7.26 9.44
CA ASP A 159 19.27 -7.82 10.05
C ASP A 159 18.30 -8.34 8.98
N ARG A 160 18.22 -9.66 8.82
CA ARG A 160 17.28 -10.30 7.87
C ARG A 160 15.93 -10.61 8.49
N ASP A 161 15.81 -10.53 9.81
CA ASP A 161 14.60 -10.87 10.55
C ASP A 161 13.64 -9.69 10.66
N MET A 162 13.99 -8.53 10.06
CA MET A 162 13.09 -7.38 10.00
C MET A 162 11.75 -7.76 9.38
N ARG A 163 10.69 -7.21 9.93
CA ARG A 163 9.33 -7.51 9.53
C ARG A 163 8.54 -6.23 9.28
N ILE A 164 7.93 -6.14 8.10
CA ILE A 164 6.92 -5.10 7.82
C ILE A 164 5.60 -5.64 8.38
N ASP A 165 5.18 -5.10 9.52
CA ASP A 165 4.07 -5.67 10.29
C ASP A 165 2.72 -5.32 9.72
N ARG A 166 2.55 -4.08 9.29
CA ARG A 166 1.27 -3.58 8.77
C ARG A 166 1.46 -2.35 7.90
N THR A 167 0.68 -2.32 6.82
CA THR A 167 0.45 -1.10 6.04
C THR A 167 -1.06 -0.89 5.98
N LEU A 168 -1.52 0.30 6.34
CA LEU A 168 -2.95 0.59 6.43
C LEU A 168 -3.25 2.06 6.15
N LEU A 169 -4.47 2.30 5.64
CA LEU A 169 -5.02 3.63 5.48
C LEU A 169 -5.47 4.16 6.86
N LEU A 170 -4.99 5.33 7.22
CA LEU A 170 -5.38 6.02 8.46
C LEU A 170 -6.55 6.97 8.22
N HIS A 171 -6.46 7.73 7.13
CA HIS A 171 -7.43 8.77 6.84
C HIS A 171 -7.52 9.00 5.33
N LYS A 172 -8.71 9.32 4.85
CA LYS A 172 -8.91 9.93 3.54
C LYS A 172 -10.04 10.94 3.60
N ASP A 173 -9.96 11.95 2.75
CA ASP A 173 -11.00 12.97 2.62
C ASP A 173 -11.21 13.37 1.16
N GLY A 174 -12.43 13.81 0.87
CA GLY A 174 -12.89 14.30 -0.42
C GLY A 174 -13.70 13.28 -1.23
N GLY A 175 -14.51 13.83 -2.15
CA GLY A 175 -15.37 13.09 -3.05
C GLY A 175 -16.68 12.57 -2.44
N ARG A 176 -17.40 11.75 -3.22
CA ARG A 176 -18.77 11.30 -2.87
C ARG A 176 -18.82 10.40 -1.62
N SER A 177 -17.76 9.63 -1.38
CA SER A 177 -17.69 8.72 -0.23
C SER A 177 -17.31 9.42 1.09
N GLY A 178 -17.11 10.74 1.05
CA GLY A 178 -16.83 11.54 2.25
C GLY A 178 -15.51 11.19 2.93
N GLU A 179 -15.42 11.60 4.18
CA GLU A 179 -14.28 11.37 5.04
C GLU A 179 -14.28 9.93 5.60
N TYR A 180 -13.11 9.36 5.73
CA TYR A 180 -12.84 8.13 6.47
C TYR A 180 -11.66 8.37 7.42
N SER A 181 -11.84 8.03 8.67
CA SER A 181 -10.78 8.00 9.68
C SER A 181 -10.82 6.67 10.40
N ARG A 182 -9.66 6.02 10.50
CA ARG A 182 -9.52 4.77 11.23
C ARG A 182 -9.64 5.04 12.73
N THR A 183 -10.56 4.36 13.39
CA THR A 183 -10.87 4.55 14.81
C THR A 183 -10.10 3.62 15.75
N ASN A 184 -9.52 2.52 15.22
CA ASN A 184 -8.76 1.55 16.02
C ASN A 184 -7.43 1.22 15.32
N GLU A 185 -6.33 1.34 16.03
CA GLU A 185 -5.01 0.79 15.69
C GLU A 185 -4.80 -0.59 16.31
#